data_c50548c9ff8206e19fd2d0490d801fe4
#
_entry.id   c50548c9ff8206e19fd2d0490d801fe4
#
_cell.length_a   1.000
_cell.length_b   1.000
_cell.length_c   1.000
_cell.angle_alpha   90.00
_cell.angle_beta   90.00
_cell.angle_gamma   90.00
#
_symmetry.space_group_name_H-M   'P 1'
#
loop_
_entity.id
_entity.type
_entity.pdbx_description
1 polymer ?
#
loop_
_entity_poly.entity_id
_entity_poly.type
_entity_poly.pdbx_seq_one_letter_code
_entity_poly.pdbx_strand_id
1 'polypeptide(L)'
;MKQRINIIIASLIVIFYFEPLQACTTAIVSGKYTADGRPLLFKQRDTPQLENKLVAFQDGKYPYLGLVNTKDTLGKEVFGGFNKAGFAIMNSASYNLNPNDSGKDDGADGLIMKLALQKCATLADFEHLLDSLPKPLNVSSNFGVIDAKGGAAYYETGNYKYKKYDANDPDIAPLGYLVRTNFSYSGDRKQDKGLSRYQAAQDLLYQASLTNSITVDFFINVSRSLKHGITHTNLYDDIPASGSEAAFSAFRDYIPRYVTASSIVVQGIAKDESPNLTTMWTTLGSPLATVAIPVWITSGLKLPEILVADKQGKSKLNDWSLQLKKQLFPIERGEGADYINLSALLTKDQKGILQKILPIEKQVQSQVSVYQHKWRTTGAIDEKEILLFYNWVDKFISQSYNDTFDIQTNL
;
A
#
# COMPACT_ATOMS: atom_id res chain seq x y z
N MET A 1 14.23 71.33 16.83
CA MET A 1 13.25 70.38 16.31
C MET A 1 13.97 69.14 15.80
N LYS A 2 14.01 68.07 16.55
CA LYS A 2 14.57 66.75 16.12
C LYS A 2 13.45 65.84 15.76
N GLN A 3 13.23 65.56 14.47
CA GLN A 3 12.31 64.55 14.01
C GLN A 3 12.86 63.13 14.30
N ARG A 4 12.15 62.36 15.09
CA ARG A 4 12.43 60.93 15.28
C ARG A 4 11.71 60.13 14.17
N ILE A 5 12.50 59.51 13.31
CA ILE A 5 11.98 58.56 12.31
C ILE A 5 11.79 57.22 13.01
N ASN A 6 10.54 56.79 13.20
CA ASN A 6 10.20 55.44 13.66
C ASN A 6 10.22 54.50 12.45
N ILE A 7 11.23 53.62 12.36
CA ILE A 7 11.27 52.54 11.41
C ILE A 7 10.50 51.35 12.01
N ILE A 8 9.32 51.07 11.47
CA ILE A 8 8.55 49.85 11.75
C ILE A 8 9.14 48.74 10.88
N ILE A 9 9.87 47.84 11.48
CA ILE A 9 10.32 46.59 10.81
C ILE A 9 9.14 45.61 10.92
N ALA A 10 8.40 45.47 9.83
CA ALA A 10 7.42 44.41 9.67
C ALA A 10 8.15 43.09 9.36
N SER A 11 8.32 42.25 10.38
CA SER A 11 8.85 40.91 10.21
C SER A 11 7.80 40.05 9.50
N LEU A 12 8.02 39.77 8.22
CA LEU A 12 7.22 38.81 7.45
C LEU A 12 7.57 37.41 7.94
N ILE A 13 6.75 36.83 8.80
CA ILE A 13 6.85 35.43 9.17
C ILE A 13 6.31 34.63 7.97
N VAL A 14 7.21 34.11 7.14
CA VAL A 14 6.86 33.15 6.09
C VAL A 14 6.67 31.81 6.79
N ILE A 15 5.42 31.47 7.09
CA ILE A 15 5.08 30.13 7.57
C ILE A 15 5.16 29.21 6.34
N PHE A 16 6.25 28.46 6.22
CA PHE A 16 6.31 27.34 5.30
C PHE A 16 5.38 26.25 5.81
N TYR A 17 4.19 26.17 5.24
CA TYR A 17 3.38 24.97 5.34
C TYR A 17 4.09 23.86 4.56
N PHE A 18 4.83 23.02 5.26
CA PHE A 18 5.21 21.72 4.72
C PHE A 18 3.95 20.87 4.71
N GLU A 19 3.22 20.86 3.60
CA GLU A 19 2.26 19.77 3.38
C GLU A 19 3.04 18.46 3.35
N PRO A 20 2.70 17.48 4.21
CA PRO A 20 3.36 16.19 4.16
C PRO A 20 3.05 15.57 2.80
N LEU A 21 4.05 15.55 1.93
CA LEU A 21 3.97 15.02 0.58
C LEU A 21 3.48 13.57 0.63
N GLN A 22 2.39 13.27 -0.08
CA GLN A 22 1.99 11.89 -0.32
C GLN A 22 3.17 11.15 -0.94
N ALA A 23 3.53 10.03 -0.34
CA ALA A 23 4.65 9.26 -0.81
C ALA A 23 4.26 7.77 -0.77
N CYS A 24 4.59 7.03 -1.80
CA CYS A 24 4.26 5.61 -1.89
C CYS A 24 5.50 4.83 -2.34
N THR A 25 5.51 3.53 -2.07
CA THR A 25 6.42 2.58 -2.69
C THR A 25 5.56 1.51 -3.34
N THR A 26 5.77 1.28 -4.63
CA THR A 26 4.93 0.37 -5.41
C THR A 26 5.78 -0.53 -6.29
N ALA A 27 5.28 -1.75 -6.55
CA ALA A 27 5.90 -2.67 -7.49
C ALA A 27 4.84 -3.48 -8.25
N ILE A 28 5.17 -3.87 -9.47
CA ILE A 28 4.46 -4.89 -10.22
C ILE A 28 5.45 -5.97 -10.65
N VAL A 29 4.98 -7.21 -10.69
CA VAL A 29 5.77 -8.36 -11.13
C VAL A 29 4.95 -9.16 -12.12
N SER A 30 5.55 -9.48 -13.26
CA SER A 30 5.00 -10.43 -14.22
C SER A 30 4.87 -11.81 -13.62
N GLY A 31 3.77 -12.51 -13.87
CA GLY A 31 3.59 -13.89 -13.42
C GLY A 31 4.67 -14.86 -13.89
N LYS A 32 5.40 -14.54 -14.97
CA LYS A 32 6.54 -15.35 -15.45
C LYS A 32 7.71 -15.41 -14.47
N TYR A 33 7.79 -14.45 -13.54
CA TYR A 33 8.91 -14.26 -12.61
C TYR A 33 8.50 -14.39 -11.14
N THR A 34 7.25 -14.75 -10.87
CA THR A 34 6.79 -15.08 -9.52
C THR A 34 6.91 -16.58 -9.26
N ALA A 35 7.04 -16.97 -8.00
CA ALA A 35 7.22 -18.36 -7.60
C ALA A 35 6.05 -19.28 -8.00
N ASP A 36 4.86 -18.74 -8.20
CA ASP A 36 3.63 -19.50 -8.47
C ASP A 36 2.93 -19.17 -9.80
N GLY A 37 3.60 -18.42 -10.67
CA GLY A 37 3.08 -18.09 -12.01
C GLY A 37 2.00 -16.99 -12.04
N ARG A 38 1.73 -16.30 -10.91
CA ARG A 38 0.68 -15.28 -10.81
C ARG A 38 1.28 -13.88 -10.74
N PRO A 39 0.81 -12.92 -11.55
CA PRO A 39 1.30 -11.55 -11.45
C PRO A 39 0.97 -10.96 -10.08
N LEU A 40 1.88 -10.11 -9.58
CA LEU A 40 1.74 -9.43 -8.30
C LEU A 40 1.75 -7.92 -8.48
N LEU A 41 0.89 -7.26 -7.72
CA LEU A 41 0.82 -5.81 -7.60
C LEU A 41 0.95 -5.46 -6.12
N PHE A 42 1.93 -4.61 -5.79
CA PHE A 42 2.22 -4.18 -4.43
C PHE A 42 2.12 -2.67 -4.31
N LYS A 43 1.49 -2.19 -3.25
CA LYS A 43 1.50 -0.77 -2.86
C LYS A 43 1.66 -0.62 -1.35
N GLN A 44 2.67 0.14 -0.97
CA GLN A 44 2.80 0.79 0.33
C GLN A 44 2.26 2.21 0.19
N ARG A 45 1.19 2.54 0.89
CA ARG A 45 0.54 3.84 0.81
C ARG A 45 0.99 4.74 1.95
N ASP A 46 1.64 5.85 1.61
CA ASP A 46 2.02 6.89 2.55
C ASP A 46 1.17 8.14 2.30
N THR A 47 0.47 8.60 3.33
CA THR A 47 -0.45 9.74 3.27
C THR A 47 -0.68 10.30 4.66
N PRO A 48 -0.96 11.61 4.81
CA PRO A 48 -1.40 12.17 6.09
C PRO A 48 -2.78 11.64 6.52
N GLN A 49 -3.57 11.06 5.59
CA GLN A 49 -4.86 10.42 5.87
C GLN A 49 -4.64 8.99 6.38
N LEU A 50 -4.29 8.85 7.67
CA LEU A 50 -3.91 7.57 8.27
C LEU A 50 -5.08 6.60 8.46
N GLU A 51 -6.32 7.09 8.46
CA GLU A 51 -7.52 6.27 8.65
C GLU A 51 -8.05 5.77 7.31
N ASN A 52 -8.02 4.45 7.13
CA ASN A 52 -8.40 3.75 5.91
C ASN A 52 -9.39 2.62 6.20
N LYS A 53 -10.14 2.23 5.19
CA LYS A 53 -11.10 1.12 5.21
C LYS A 53 -11.14 0.44 3.85
N LEU A 54 -11.63 -0.78 3.82
CA LEU A 54 -12.06 -1.42 2.57
C LEU A 54 -13.53 -1.13 2.30
N VAL A 55 -13.84 -0.97 1.03
CA VAL A 55 -15.22 -0.84 0.54
C VAL A 55 -15.43 -1.78 -0.65
N ALA A 56 -16.55 -2.49 -0.64
CA ALA A 56 -17.02 -3.27 -1.76
C ALA A 56 -18.06 -2.47 -2.53
N PHE A 57 -17.90 -2.37 -3.84
CA PHE A 57 -18.70 -1.55 -4.74
C PHE A 57 -19.39 -2.39 -5.80
N GLN A 58 -20.57 -1.93 -6.22
CA GLN A 58 -21.36 -2.49 -7.32
C GLN A 58 -21.92 -1.39 -8.25
N ASP A 59 -21.17 -0.28 -8.35
CA ASP A 59 -21.58 0.91 -9.11
C ASP A 59 -20.92 1.00 -10.49
N GLY A 60 -20.47 -0.11 -11.05
CA GLY A 60 -19.82 -0.21 -12.36
C GLY A 60 -20.21 -1.47 -13.13
N LYS A 61 -19.55 -1.69 -14.27
CA LYS A 61 -19.70 -2.92 -15.08
C LYS A 61 -19.28 -4.15 -14.28
N TYR A 62 -18.25 -4.03 -13.44
CA TYR A 62 -17.74 -5.09 -12.60
C TYR A 62 -17.88 -4.71 -11.12
N PRO A 63 -18.32 -5.61 -10.24
CA PRO A 63 -18.13 -5.45 -8.80
C PRO A 63 -16.64 -5.36 -8.49
N TYR A 64 -16.25 -4.54 -7.51
CA TYR A 64 -14.85 -4.35 -7.14
C TYR A 64 -14.66 -4.05 -5.65
N LEU A 65 -13.46 -4.31 -5.15
CA LEU A 65 -13.00 -3.92 -3.83
C LEU A 65 -11.99 -2.78 -3.96
N GLY A 66 -12.11 -1.79 -3.08
CA GLY A 66 -11.22 -0.64 -3.06
C GLY A 66 -10.80 -0.21 -1.68
N LEU A 67 -9.53 0.21 -1.57
CA LEU A 67 -8.99 0.91 -0.41
C LEU A 67 -9.43 2.37 -0.46
N VAL A 68 -10.07 2.86 0.61
CA VAL A 68 -10.71 4.18 0.69
C VAL A 68 -10.30 4.88 1.98
N ASN A 69 -10.14 6.20 1.95
CA ASN A 69 -10.02 6.99 3.17
C ASN A 69 -11.30 6.90 4.01
N THR A 70 -11.17 6.74 5.31
CA THR A 70 -12.33 6.62 6.21
C THR A 70 -13.28 7.83 6.12
N LYS A 71 -12.71 9.03 5.93
CA LYS A 71 -13.47 10.29 5.77
C LYS A 71 -14.27 10.37 4.45
N ASP A 72 -13.89 9.60 3.44
CA ASP A 72 -14.67 9.49 2.20
C ASP A 72 -15.83 8.50 2.43
N THR A 73 -16.95 9.04 2.92
CA THR A 73 -18.16 8.26 3.23
C THR A 73 -18.87 7.77 1.98
N LEU A 74 -18.65 8.42 0.83
CA LEU A 74 -19.28 8.07 -0.45
C LEU A 74 -18.40 7.17 -1.32
N GLY A 75 -17.14 6.94 -0.92
CA GLY A 75 -16.19 6.17 -1.71
C GLY A 75 -15.95 6.79 -3.09
N LYS A 76 -15.76 8.10 -3.16
CA LYS A 76 -15.52 8.83 -4.41
C LYS A 76 -14.19 8.46 -5.02
N GLU A 77 -13.19 8.20 -4.18
CA GLU A 77 -11.83 7.88 -4.57
C GLU A 77 -11.41 6.51 -4.06
N VAL A 78 -10.64 5.80 -4.87
CA VAL A 78 -10.05 4.51 -4.51
C VAL A 78 -8.53 4.60 -4.67
N PHE A 79 -7.79 4.14 -3.67
CA PHE A 79 -6.32 4.23 -3.65
C PHE A 79 -5.60 2.92 -3.95
N GLY A 80 -6.32 1.96 -4.49
CA GLY A 80 -5.88 0.65 -4.95
C GLY A 80 -6.96 -0.38 -4.72
N GLY A 81 -7.01 -1.41 -5.57
CA GLY A 81 -8.04 -2.43 -5.49
C GLY A 81 -8.05 -3.36 -6.71
N PHE A 82 -9.05 -4.22 -6.76
CA PHE A 82 -9.26 -5.13 -7.89
C PHE A 82 -10.75 -5.36 -8.13
N ASN A 83 -11.11 -5.80 -9.33
CA ASN A 83 -12.48 -6.09 -9.72
C ASN A 83 -12.69 -7.57 -10.07
N LYS A 84 -13.96 -7.95 -10.26
CA LYS A 84 -14.36 -9.34 -10.53
C LYS A 84 -13.87 -9.89 -11.87
N ALA A 85 -13.39 -9.04 -12.78
CA ALA A 85 -12.73 -9.47 -14.02
C ALA A 85 -11.24 -9.85 -13.81
N GLY A 86 -10.71 -9.70 -12.59
CA GLY A 86 -9.30 -9.93 -12.28
C GLY A 86 -8.38 -8.77 -12.67
N PHE A 87 -8.93 -7.61 -13.01
CA PHE A 87 -8.18 -6.38 -13.20
C PHE A 87 -7.89 -5.72 -11.85
N ALA A 88 -6.63 -5.38 -11.60
CA ALA A 88 -6.23 -4.67 -10.40
C ALA A 88 -5.41 -3.43 -10.75
N ILE A 89 -5.55 -2.37 -9.95
CA ILE A 89 -4.86 -1.10 -10.14
C ILE A 89 -4.44 -0.50 -8.81
N MET A 90 -3.28 0.14 -8.83
CA MET A 90 -2.78 1.00 -7.75
C MET A 90 -2.02 2.18 -8.35
N ASN A 91 -1.62 3.13 -7.52
CA ASN A 91 -0.77 4.23 -7.97
C ASN A 91 0.34 4.60 -6.99
N SER A 92 1.29 5.40 -7.47
CA SER A 92 2.11 6.30 -6.66
C SER A 92 2.12 7.69 -7.28
N ALA A 93 1.94 8.73 -6.47
CA ALA A 93 2.08 10.12 -6.94
C ALA A 93 3.50 10.34 -7.50
N SER A 94 3.60 11.02 -8.63
CA SER A 94 4.87 11.37 -9.26
C SER A 94 5.07 12.90 -9.23
N TYR A 95 6.22 13.34 -8.77
CA TYR A 95 6.49 14.78 -8.61
C TYR A 95 7.34 15.37 -9.73
N ASN A 96 7.54 14.62 -10.82
CA ASN A 96 8.45 15.01 -11.90
C ASN A 96 7.84 14.88 -13.32
N LEU A 97 6.52 14.64 -13.47
CA LEU A 97 5.89 14.40 -14.77
C LEU A 97 5.39 15.67 -15.49
N ASN A 98 4.98 16.69 -14.76
CA ASN A 98 4.36 17.91 -15.33
C ASN A 98 5.20 19.17 -15.05
N PRO A 99 6.51 19.21 -15.40
CA PRO A 99 7.42 20.26 -14.94
C PRO A 99 7.10 21.67 -15.47
N ASN A 100 6.35 21.79 -16.57
CA ASN A 100 6.00 23.06 -17.20
C ASN A 100 4.48 23.31 -17.21
N ASP A 101 3.72 22.50 -16.48
CA ASP A 101 2.27 22.63 -16.42
C ASP A 101 1.87 23.37 -15.14
N SER A 102 1.34 24.58 -15.32
CA SER A 102 0.76 25.37 -14.23
C SER A 102 -0.63 24.85 -13.80
N GLY A 103 -1.12 23.81 -14.46
CA GLY A 103 -2.34 23.10 -14.07
C GLY A 103 -2.15 22.49 -12.68
N LYS A 104 -3.11 22.74 -11.81
CA LYS A 104 -3.11 22.09 -10.49
C LYS A 104 -3.20 20.59 -10.70
N ASP A 105 -2.32 19.83 -10.05
CA ASP A 105 -2.51 18.42 -9.82
C ASP A 105 -3.63 18.32 -8.77
N ASP A 106 -4.87 18.24 -9.25
CA ASP A 106 -6.06 18.22 -8.38
C ASP A 106 -6.31 16.84 -7.77
N GLY A 107 -5.34 15.91 -7.90
CA GLY A 107 -5.41 14.59 -7.27
C GLY A 107 -6.46 13.67 -7.90
N ALA A 108 -6.72 13.77 -9.20
CA ALA A 108 -7.70 12.95 -9.89
C ALA A 108 -7.34 11.45 -9.99
N ASP A 109 -6.19 11.05 -9.50
CA ASP A 109 -5.69 9.68 -9.54
C ASP A 109 -6.63 8.68 -8.84
N GLY A 110 -7.19 9.02 -7.69
CA GLY A 110 -8.18 8.19 -7.00
C GLY A 110 -9.48 8.00 -7.78
N LEU A 111 -9.93 9.04 -8.49
CA LEU A 111 -11.09 8.99 -9.38
C LEU A 111 -10.81 8.12 -10.62
N ILE A 112 -9.64 8.26 -11.24
CA ILE A 112 -9.24 7.46 -12.41
C ILE A 112 -9.15 5.98 -12.02
N MET A 113 -8.56 5.64 -10.86
CA MET A 113 -8.51 4.26 -10.39
C MET A 113 -9.90 3.68 -10.14
N LYS A 114 -10.81 4.46 -9.56
CA LYS A 114 -12.21 4.02 -9.39
C LYS A 114 -12.89 3.75 -10.74
N LEU A 115 -12.76 4.64 -11.70
CA LEU A 115 -13.30 4.47 -13.06
C LEU A 115 -12.70 3.24 -13.75
N ALA A 116 -11.41 2.98 -13.57
CA ALA A 116 -10.76 1.80 -14.11
C ALA A 116 -11.33 0.51 -13.51
N LEU A 117 -11.49 0.44 -12.18
CA LEU A 117 -12.10 -0.70 -11.51
C LEU A 117 -13.54 -0.94 -11.94
N GLN A 118 -14.30 0.12 -12.22
CA GLN A 118 -15.67 0.03 -12.71
C GLN A 118 -15.77 -0.55 -14.13
N LYS A 119 -14.79 -0.28 -15.00
CA LYS A 119 -14.96 -0.45 -16.46
C LYS A 119 -13.97 -1.41 -17.11
N CYS A 120 -12.73 -1.51 -16.62
CA CYS A 120 -11.64 -2.22 -17.27
C CYS A 120 -11.56 -3.68 -16.84
N ALA A 121 -11.17 -4.55 -17.77
CA ALA A 121 -10.83 -5.95 -17.53
C ALA A 121 -9.38 -6.26 -17.95
N THR A 122 -8.78 -5.41 -18.78
CA THR A 122 -7.46 -5.61 -19.40
C THR A 122 -6.63 -4.33 -19.38
N LEU A 123 -5.32 -4.46 -19.61
CA LEU A 123 -4.43 -3.31 -19.84
C LEU A 123 -4.93 -2.44 -21.00
N ALA A 124 -5.40 -3.06 -22.10
CA ALA A 124 -5.92 -2.33 -23.26
C ALA A 124 -7.18 -1.52 -22.92
N ASP A 125 -8.07 -2.03 -22.06
CA ASP A 125 -9.23 -1.26 -21.59
C ASP A 125 -8.78 -0.02 -20.80
N PHE A 126 -7.72 -0.14 -20.00
CA PHE A 126 -7.17 1.00 -19.25
C PHE A 126 -6.50 2.04 -20.16
N GLU A 127 -5.76 1.61 -21.18
CA GLU A 127 -5.22 2.49 -22.21
C GLU A 127 -6.36 3.27 -22.91
N HIS A 128 -7.39 2.56 -23.35
CA HIS A 128 -8.57 3.17 -23.96
C HIS A 128 -9.27 4.16 -23.00
N LEU A 129 -9.39 3.81 -21.72
CA LEU A 129 -9.95 4.71 -20.71
C LEU A 129 -9.11 6.00 -20.62
N LEU A 130 -7.78 5.90 -20.45
CA LEU A 130 -6.90 7.06 -20.38
C LEU A 130 -6.99 7.94 -21.62
N ASP A 131 -7.10 7.35 -22.82
CA ASP A 131 -7.21 8.09 -24.07
C ASP A 131 -8.56 8.81 -24.21
N SER A 132 -9.64 8.21 -23.70
CA SER A 132 -11.01 8.74 -23.79
C SER A 132 -11.32 9.87 -22.79
N LEU A 133 -10.56 9.99 -21.69
CA LEU A 133 -10.80 11.00 -20.67
C LEU A 133 -10.45 12.41 -21.18
N PRO A 134 -11.26 13.44 -20.81
CA PRO A 134 -10.96 14.84 -21.14
C PRO A 134 -9.57 15.26 -20.63
N LYS A 135 -8.89 16.09 -21.39
CA LYS A 135 -7.58 16.65 -21.02
C LYS A 135 -7.73 18.12 -20.60
N PRO A 136 -6.94 18.61 -19.60
CA PRO A 136 -5.94 17.88 -18.82
C PRO A 136 -6.55 16.86 -17.88
N LEU A 137 -5.84 15.76 -17.58
CA LEU A 137 -6.29 14.72 -16.66
C LEU A 137 -6.26 15.15 -15.18
N ASN A 138 -5.59 16.25 -14.88
CA ASN A 138 -5.30 16.73 -13.50
C ASN A 138 -4.61 15.66 -12.64
N VAL A 139 -3.61 15.00 -13.22
CA VAL A 139 -2.89 13.89 -12.61
C VAL A 139 -1.40 13.94 -12.89
N SER A 140 -0.60 13.54 -11.89
CA SER A 140 0.82 13.25 -12.00
C SER A 140 1.09 11.96 -11.23
N SER A 141 1.00 10.81 -11.90
CA SER A 141 0.92 9.52 -11.19
C SER A 141 1.50 8.36 -11.99
N ASN A 142 2.08 7.40 -11.29
CA ASN A 142 2.45 6.11 -11.83
C ASN A 142 1.32 5.11 -11.52
N PHE A 143 0.48 4.78 -12.45
CA PHE A 143 -0.50 3.71 -12.29
C PHE A 143 0.13 2.36 -12.57
N GLY A 144 0.10 1.44 -11.61
CA GLY A 144 0.47 0.05 -11.81
C GLY A 144 -0.78 -0.80 -11.99
N VAL A 145 -0.78 -1.66 -13.00
CA VAL A 145 -1.94 -2.46 -13.41
C VAL A 145 -1.52 -3.89 -13.66
N ILE A 146 -2.34 -4.83 -13.19
CA ILE A 146 -2.30 -6.25 -13.60
C ILE A 146 -3.68 -6.70 -14.06
N ASP A 147 -3.75 -7.71 -14.92
CA ASP A 147 -5.01 -8.25 -15.40
C ASP A 147 -5.03 -9.79 -15.48
N ALA A 148 -6.22 -10.36 -15.67
CA ALA A 148 -6.45 -11.80 -15.76
C ALA A 148 -5.84 -12.46 -17.02
N LYS A 149 -5.34 -11.68 -17.98
CA LYS A 149 -4.65 -12.19 -19.17
C LYS A 149 -3.13 -12.25 -18.98
N GLY A 150 -2.65 -12.00 -17.77
CA GLY A 150 -1.22 -11.97 -17.43
C GLY A 150 -0.55 -10.62 -17.72
N GLY A 151 -1.34 -9.59 -18.04
CA GLY A 151 -0.84 -8.22 -18.19
C GLY A 151 -0.26 -7.71 -16.86
N ALA A 152 0.89 -6.99 -16.93
CA ALA A 152 1.51 -6.34 -15.80
C ALA A 152 2.29 -5.12 -16.31
N ALA A 153 1.79 -3.90 -16.09
CA ALA A 153 2.41 -2.68 -16.62
C ALA A 153 2.25 -1.48 -15.70
N TYR A 154 3.24 -0.56 -15.77
CA TYR A 154 3.08 0.80 -15.28
C TYR A 154 2.71 1.76 -16.41
N TYR A 155 1.89 2.74 -16.04
CA TYR A 155 1.52 3.89 -16.89
C TYR A 155 1.93 5.15 -16.15
N GLU A 156 3.07 5.73 -16.52
CA GLU A 156 3.51 7.03 -16.02
C GLU A 156 2.69 8.13 -16.70
N THR A 157 1.69 8.64 -15.98
CA THR A 157 0.60 9.46 -16.52
C THR A 157 0.69 10.89 -16.02
N GLY A 158 0.83 11.82 -16.96
CA GLY A 158 0.71 13.26 -16.77
C GLY A 158 -0.61 13.80 -17.31
N ASN A 159 -0.73 15.11 -17.36
CA ASN A 159 -1.97 15.79 -17.76
C ASN A 159 -2.45 15.49 -19.18
N TYR A 160 -1.55 15.25 -20.13
CA TYR A 160 -1.88 15.15 -21.57
C TYR A 160 -1.48 13.83 -22.20
N LYS A 161 -0.58 13.08 -21.57
CA LYS A 161 -0.03 11.83 -22.11
C LYS A 161 0.38 10.88 -21.01
N TYR A 162 0.49 9.61 -21.37
CA TYR A 162 1.11 8.59 -20.53
C TYR A 162 2.22 7.86 -21.28
N LYS A 163 3.10 7.20 -20.54
CA LYS A 163 4.09 6.26 -21.07
C LYS A 163 3.95 4.90 -20.36
N LYS A 164 3.74 3.85 -21.17
CA LYS A 164 3.65 2.48 -20.69
C LYS A 164 5.04 1.88 -20.50
N TYR A 165 5.18 1.10 -19.43
CA TYR A 165 6.31 0.22 -19.15
C TYR A 165 5.76 -1.16 -18.82
N ASP A 166 5.96 -2.14 -19.73
CA ASP A 166 5.41 -3.49 -19.59
C ASP A 166 6.42 -4.40 -18.87
N ALA A 167 6.00 -5.00 -17.76
CA ALA A 167 6.85 -5.93 -17.00
C ALA A 167 7.03 -7.30 -17.69
N ASN A 168 6.26 -7.57 -18.75
CA ASN A 168 6.43 -8.75 -19.58
C ASN A 168 7.45 -8.57 -20.72
N ASP A 169 7.87 -7.32 -20.99
CA ASP A 169 8.86 -6.97 -22.00
C ASP A 169 10.27 -7.09 -21.38
N PRO A 170 11.10 -8.02 -21.83
CA PRO A 170 12.46 -8.23 -21.29
C PRO A 170 13.41 -7.05 -21.56
N ASP A 171 13.15 -6.22 -22.58
CA ASP A 171 13.94 -5.02 -22.86
C ASP A 171 13.64 -3.89 -21.85
N ILE A 172 12.43 -3.91 -21.25
CA ILE A 172 12.00 -2.94 -20.25
C ILE A 172 12.22 -3.46 -18.82
N ALA A 173 11.92 -4.73 -18.58
CA ALA A 173 11.98 -5.39 -17.28
C ALA A 173 12.68 -6.75 -17.38
N PRO A 174 14.04 -6.79 -17.49
CA PRO A 174 14.79 -8.02 -17.71
C PRO A 174 14.55 -9.09 -16.61
N LEU A 175 14.21 -8.65 -15.40
CA LEU A 175 13.89 -9.53 -14.27
C LEU A 175 12.38 -9.59 -13.97
N GLY A 176 11.56 -9.15 -14.93
CA GLY A 176 10.11 -9.25 -14.89
C GLY A 176 9.40 -8.41 -13.80
N TYR A 177 10.07 -7.45 -13.19
CA TYR A 177 9.47 -6.55 -12.22
C TYR A 177 9.82 -5.09 -12.49
N LEU A 178 8.96 -4.20 -12.03
CA LEU A 178 9.14 -2.75 -12.07
C LEU A 178 8.78 -2.16 -10.71
N VAL A 179 9.56 -1.18 -10.26
CA VAL A 179 9.34 -0.43 -9.01
C VAL A 179 9.08 1.03 -9.35
N ARG A 180 8.14 1.66 -8.65
CA ARG A 180 7.95 3.12 -8.65
C ARG A 180 7.78 3.63 -7.22
N THR A 181 8.38 4.78 -6.96
CA THR A 181 8.10 5.58 -5.78
C THR A 181 7.45 6.90 -6.20
N ASN A 182 8.02 8.04 -5.84
CA ASN A 182 7.41 9.34 -6.15
C ASN A 182 8.10 10.07 -7.31
N PHE A 183 8.64 9.32 -8.23
CA PHE A 183 9.15 9.80 -9.50
C PHE A 183 8.82 8.82 -10.64
N SER A 184 8.83 9.35 -11.85
CA SER A 184 8.65 8.62 -13.10
C SER A 184 9.93 8.62 -13.90
N TYR A 185 10.23 7.56 -14.63
CA TYR A 185 11.39 7.48 -15.51
C TYR A 185 11.29 8.44 -16.73
N SER A 186 10.05 8.70 -17.16
CA SER A 186 9.77 9.64 -18.26
C SER A 186 9.73 11.11 -17.82
N GLY A 187 9.85 11.40 -16.52
CA GLY A 187 9.82 12.74 -15.97
C GLY A 187 11.20 13.40 -15.85
N ASP A 188 11.24 14.60 -15.24
CA ASP A 188 12.50 15.29 -14.95
C ASP A 188 13.26 14.59 -13.80
N ARG A 189 14.33 13.88 -14.13
CA ARG A 189 15.12 13.08 -13.19
C ARG A 189 15.85 13.90 -12.10
N LYS A 190 15.94 15.21 -12.25
CA LYS A 190 16.48 16.11 -11.21
C LYS A 190 15.53 16.27 -10.01
N GLN A 191 14.28 15.88 -10.17
CA GLN A 191 13.23 15.98 -9.16
C GLN A 191 12.81 14.60 -8.59
N ASP A 192 13.67 13.59 -8.68
CA ASP A 192 13.37 12.25 -8.14
C ASP A 192 13.17 12.30 -6.64
N LYS A 193 11.98 11.88 -6.18
CA LYS A 193 11.63 11.76 -4.77
C LYS A 193 11.40 10.30 -4.37
N GLY A 194 11.83 9.96 -3.15
CA GLY A 194 11.71 8.59 -2.66
C GLY A 194 12.79 7.63 -3.19
N LEU A 195 13.96 8.16 -3.58
CA LEU A 195 15.05 7.36 -4.15
C LEU A 195 15.55 6.29 -3.17
N SER A 196 15.64 6.58 -1.86
CA SER A 196 16.02 5.57 -0.86
C SER A 196 15.06 4.39 -0.84
N ARG A 197 13.75 4.64 -0.82
CA ARG A 197 12.72 3.59 -0.83
C ARG A 197 12.71 2.79 -2.13
N TYR A 198 12.95 3.49 -3.25
CA TYR A 198 13.12 2.86 -4.55
C TYR A 198 14.31 1.88 -4.52
N GLN A 199 15.49 2.32 -4.05
CA GLN A 199 16.69 1.50 -3.97
C GLN A 199 16.49 0.30 -3.04
N ALA A 200 15.88 0.51 -1.85
CA ALA A 200 15.58 -0.58 -0.92
C ALA A 200 14.66 -1.64 -1.57
N ALA A 201 13.60 -1.22 -2.27
CA ALA A 201 12.70 -2.13 -2.95
C ALA A 201 13.37 -2.87 -4.11
N GLN A 202 14.22 -2.20 -4.89
CA GLN A 202 15.00 -2.80 -5.97
C GLN A 202 15.96 -3.86 -5.44
N ASP A 203 16.71 -3.56 -4.36
CA ASP A 203 17.65 -4.50 -3.75
C ASP A 203 16.93 -5.76 -3.25
N LEU A 204 15.79 -5.60 -2.58
CA LEU A 204 14.99 -6.71 -2.07
C LEU A 204 14.43 -7.58 -3.22
N LEU A 205 13.86 -6.95 -4.25
CA LEU A 205 13.35 -7.66 -5.42
C LEU A 205 14.46 -8.37 -6.21
N TYR A 206 15.62 -7.73 -6.35
CA TYR A 206 16.76 -8.35 -7.00
C TYR A 206 17.17 -9.65 -6.27
N GLN A 207 17.33 -9.60 -4.95
CA GLN A 207 17.67 -10.80 -4.16
C GLN A 207 16.59 -11.88 -4.28
N ALA A 208 15.31 -11.52 -4.21
CA ALA A 208 14.20 -12.45 -4.35
C ALA A 208 14.13 -13.07 -5.76
N SER A 209 14.48 -12.32 -6.81
CA SER A 209 14.50 -12.82 -8.19
C SER A 209 15.54 -13.90 -8.41
N LEU A 210 16.69 -13.79 -7.75
CA LEU A 210 17.78 -14.80 -7.84
C LEU A 210 17.39 -16.15 -7.22
N THR A 211 16.45 -16.15 -6.28
CA THR A 211 16.04 -17.35 -5.53
C THR A 211 14.62 -17.82 -5.87
N ASN A 212 14.00 -17.24 -6.88
CA ASN A 212 12.60 -17.50 -7.26
C ASN A 212 11.63 -17.40 -6.06
N SER A 213 11.83 -16.42 -5.18
CA SER A 213 11.07 -16.24 -3.94
C SER A 213 10.14 -15.03 -3.94
N ILE A 214 9.83 -14.47 -5.13
CA ILE A 214 8.86 -13.38 -5.26
C ILE A 214 7.44 -13.95 -5.08
N THR A 215 6.87 -13.71 -3.90
CA THR A 215 5.56 -14.22 -3.46
C THR A 215 4.74 -13.09 -2.83
N VAL A 216 3.51 -13.38 -2.42
CA VAL A 216 2.70 -12.49 -1.58
C VAL A 216 3.42 -12.19 -0.26
N ASP A 217 3.92 -13.22 0.42
CA ASP A 217 4.62 -13.08 1.71
C ASP A 217 5.88 -12.23 1.58
N PHE A 218 6.59 -12.35 0.46
CA PHE A 218 7.72 -11.47 0.16
C PHE A 218 7.29 -10.00 0.21
N PHE A 219 6.20 -9.61 -0.46
CA PHE A 219 5.73 -8.21 -0.46
C PHE A 219 5.16 -7.76 0.89
N ILE A 220 4.50 -8.64 1.63
CA ILE A 220 4.09 -8.34 3.01
C ILE A 220 5.34 -7.99 3.85
N ASN A 221 6.44 -8.74 3.69
CA ASN A 221 7.70 -8.46 4.38
C ASN A 221 8.39 -7.18 3.84
N VAL A 222 8.34 -6.90 2.53
CA VAL A 222 8.81 -5.63 1.95
C VAL A 222 8.13 -4.43 2.60
N SER A 223 6.81 -4.53 2.88
CA SER A 223 6.05 -3.47 3.56
C SER A 223 6.57 -3.15 4.97
N ARG A 224 7.36 -4.03 5.56
CA ARG A 224 7.95 -3.96 6.91
C ARG A 224 9.47 -3.84 6.90
N SER A 225 10.07 -3.60 5.73
CA SER A 225 11.53 -3.58 5.60
C SER A 225 12.15 -2.46 6.45
N LEU A 226 13.05 -2.85 7.32
CA LEU A 226 13.83 -1.96 8.17
C LEU A 226 15.21 -1.65 7.57
N LYS A 227 15.36 -1.84 6.25
CA LYS A 227 16.59 -1.56 5.50
C LYS A 227 16.45 -0.23 4.76
N HIS A 228 17.40 0.67 4.98
CA HIS A 228 17.49 1.95 4.28
C HIS A 228 18.28 1.81 2.97
N GLY A 229 17.71 2.24 1.85
CA GLY A 229 18.28 1.95 0.52
C GLY A 229 19.58 2.69 0.20
N ILE A 230 19.80 3.90 0.73
CA ILE A 230 21.01 4.70 0.44
C ILE A 230 22.09 4.47 1.48
N THR A 231 21.76 4.51 2.77
CA THR A 231 22.76 4.34 3.84
C THR A 231 23.09 2.88 4.12
N HIS A 232 22.27 1.96 3.58
CA HIS A 232 22.33 0.52 3.84
C HIS A 232 22.19 0.12 5.32
N THR A 233 21.78 1.07 6.18
CA THR A 233 21.45 0.79 7.58
C THR A 233 20.30 -0.22 7.63
N ASN A 234 20.47 -1.24 8.47
CA ASN A 234 19.44 -2.25 8.74
C ASN A 234 19.18 -2.28 10.25
N LEU A 235 18.00 -1.86 10.69
CA LEU A 235 17.68 -1.76 12.11
C LEU A 235 17.56 -3.13 12.81
N TYR A 236 17.55 -4.23 12.07
CA TYR A 236 17.67 -5.58 12.66
C TYR A 236 19.07 -5.85 13.23
N ASP A 237 20.10 -5.08 12.82
CA ASP A 237 21.47 -5.27 13.30
C ASP A 237 21.65 -4.73 14.72
N ASP A 238 20.77 -3.80 15.16
CA ASP A 238 20.85 -3.06 16.43
C ASP A 238 19.64 -3.34 17.35
N ILE A 239 19.12 -4.58 17.38
CA ILE A 239 17.97 -4.92 18.22
C ILE A 239 18.28 -4.71 19.71
N PRO A 240 17.51 -3.86 20.44
CA PRO A 240 17.73 -3.57 21.85
C PRO A 240 17.52 -4.80 22.75
N ALA A 241 18.21 -4.81 23.89
CA ALA A 241 17.93 -5.77 24.95
C ALA A 241 16.55 -5.48 25.57
N SER A 242 15.89 -6.50 26.08
CA SER A 242 14.61 -6.34 26.77
C SER A 242 14.78 -5.58 28.08
N GLY A 243 13.85 -4.65 28.35
CA GLY A 243 13.90 -3.81 29.54
C GLY A 243 15.00 -2.74 29.53
N SER A 244 15.70 -2.56 28.40
CA SER A 244 16.60 -1.42 28.22
C SER A 244 15.81 -0.10 28.16
N GLU A 245 16.51 1.03 28.40
CA GLU A 245 15.95 2.35 28.12
C GLU A 245 15.46 2.42 26.67
N ALA A 246 14.48 3.31 26.38
CA ALA A 246 13.91 3.46 25.05
C ALA A 246 15.01 3.81 24.04
N ALA A 247 15.25 2.93 23.08
CA ALA A 247 16.19 3.13 21.99
C ALA A 247 15.45 3.69 20.78
N PHE A 248 15.82 4.91 20.38
CA PHE A 248 15.28 5.56 19.19
C PHE A 248 16.27 5.46 18.03
N SER A 249 15.74 5.21 16.84
CA SER A 249 16.52 5.25 15.59
C SER A 249 15.88 6.22 14.61
N ALA A 250 16.70 6.90 13.81
CA ALA A 250 16.22 7.67 12.67
C ALA A 250 15.47 6.74 11.71
N PHE A 251 14.27 7.14 11.33
CA PHE A 251 13.34 6.32 10.53
C PHE A 251 12.74 7.09 9.37
N ARG A 252 13.57 7.86 8.71
CA ARG A 252 13.21 8.66 7.55
C ARG A 252 13.59 7.89 6.27
N ASP A 253 12.69 7.91 5.27
CA ASP A 253 12.92 7.33 3.95
C ASP A 253 13.16 5.80 3.90
N TYR A 254 12.71 5.06 4.93
CA TYR A 254 12.47 3.62 4.85
C TYR A 254 11.18 3.34 4.05
N ILE A 255 10.97 2.08 3.62
CA ILE A 255 9.71 1.70 2.96
C ILE A 255 8.52 1.96 3.89
N PRO A 256 8.45 1.41 5.13
CA PRO A 256 7.48 1.87 6.11
C PRO A 256 7.94 3.18 6.74
N ARG A 257 7.01 4.09 6.99
CA ARG A 257 7.26 5.39 7.61
C ARG A 257 6.15 5.75 8.59
N TYR A 258 6.33 6.85 9.33
CA TYR A 258 5.26 7.37 10.17
C TYR A 258 3.95 7.60 9.39
N VAL A 259 4.02 8.14 8.17
CA VAL A 259 2.85 8.43 7.33
C VAL A 259 2.33 7.22 6.54
N THR A 260 2.89 6.03 6.76
CA THR A 260 2.33 4.81 6.16
C THR A 260 0.96 4.50 6.79
N ALA A 261 -0.06 4.50 5.93
CA ALA A 261 -1.46 4.35 6.30
C ALA A 261 -2.05 2.98 5.95
N SER A 262 -1.45 2.28 5.00
CA SER A 262 -1.90 0.95 4.57
C SER A 262 -0.90 0.32 3.60
N SER A 263 -1.02 -0.99 3.40
CA SER A 263 -0.36 -1.72 2.33
C SER A 263 -1.33 -2.71 1.69
N ILE A 264 -1.22 -2.91 0.39
CA ILE A 264 -1.94 -3.96 -0.33
C ILE A 264 -1.00 -4.77 -1.20
N VAL A 265 -1.26 -6.07 -1.29
CA VAL A 265 -0.67 -6.97 -2.28
C VAL A 265 -1.81 -7.65 -3.02
N VAL A 266 -1.95 -7.38 -4.32
CA VAL A 266 -2.92 -8.10 -5.15
C VAL A 266 -2.17 -9.21 -5.88
N GLN A 267 -2.59 -10.45 -5.65
CA GLN A 267 -2.18 -11.61 -6.42
C GLN A 267 -3.22 -11.86 -7.50
N GLY A 268 -2.80 -11.70 -8.75
CA GLY A 268 -3.61 -12.05 -9.91
C GLY A 268 -3.78 -13.57 -10.04
N ILE A 269 -4.10 -14.02 -11.22
CA ILE A 269 -4.32 -15.44 -11.53
C ILE A 269 -3.25 -15.96 -12.48
N ALA A 270 -2.97 -17.27 -12.40
CA ALA A 270 -2.18 -17.96 -13.41
C ALA A 270 -3.00 -18.14 -14.69
N LYS A 271 -2.32 -18.51 -15.78
CA LYS A 271 -2.98 -18.81 -17.06
C LYS A 271 -4.08 -19.86 -16.84
N ASP A 272 -5.22 -19.61 -17.43
CA ASP A 272 -6.40 -20.50 -17.40
C ASP A 272 -7.11 -20.63 -16.02
N GLU A 273 -6.68 -19.90 -14.99
CA GLU A 273 -7.40 -19.82 -13.72
C GLU A 273 -8.62 -18.86 -13.82
N SER A 274 -9.59 -19.09 -12.95
CA SER A 274 -10.75 -18.20 -12.83
C SER A 274 -10.35 -16.83 -12.25
N PRO A 275 -10.80 -15.70 -12.85
CA PRO A 275 -10.59 -14.36 -12.27
C PRO A 275 -11.10 -14.20 -10.84
N ASN A 276 -12.05 -15.03 -10.40
CA ASN A 276 -12.56 -15.03 -9.04
C ASN A 276 -11.49 -15.41 -8.00
N LEU A 277 -10.40 -16.07 -8.42
CA LEU A 277 -9.26 -16.43 -7.55
C LEU A 277 -8.32 -15.26 -7.25
N THR A 278 -8.50 -14.11 -7.91
CA THR A 278 -7.74 -12.89 -7.59
C THR A 278 -7.92 -12.57 -6.11
N THR A 279 -6.81 -12.39 -5.42
CA THR A 279 -6.78 -12.20 -3.96
C THR A 279 -6.09 -10.88 -3.64
N MET A 280 -6.68 -10.07 -2.78
CA MET A 280 -6.01 -8.87 -2.25
C MET A 280 -5.70 -9.07 -0.77
N TRP A 281 -4.42 -9.05 -0.43
CA TRP A 281 -3.95 -9.00 0.96
C TRP A 281 -3.89 -7.55 1.39
N THR A 282 -4.58 -7.23 2.46
CA THR A 282 -4.78 -5.85 2.92
C THR A 282 -4.26 -5.68 4.33
N THR A 283 -3.41 -4.70 4.51
CA THR A 283 -2.90 -4.22 5.78
C THR A 283 -3.46 -2.82 6.00
N LEU A 284 -4.35 -2.64 6.98
CA LEU A 284 -4.89 -1.32 7.34
C LEU A 284 -4.13 -0.74 8.53
N GLY A 285 -3.65 0.49 8.38
CA GLY A 285 -2.74 1.13 9.32
C GLY A 285 -1.27 0.87 8.98
N SER A 286 -0.38 1.01 9.97
CA SER A 286 1.05 0.77 9.81
C SER A 286 1.35 -0.72 9.69
N PRO A 287 2.04 -1.20 8.63
CA PRO A 287 2.44 -2.61 8.53
C PRO A 287 3.32 -3.11 9.67
N LEU A 288 3.99 -2.20 10.38
CA LEU A 288 4.79 -2.51 11.57
C LEU A 288 3.93 -2.81 12.81
N ALA A 289 2.63 -2.52 12.75
CA ALA A 289 1.70 -2.56 13.88
C ALA A 289 0.36 -3.22 13.54
N THR A 290 0.28 -4.00 12.46
CA THR A 290 -0.95 -4.71 12.08
C THR A 290 -0.66 -5.90 11.17
N VAL A 291 -1.66 -6.78 11.00
CA VAL A 291 -1.61 -7.99 10.19
C VAL A 291 -2.14 -7.74 8.77
N ALA A 292 -1.70 -8.55 7.81
CA ALA A 292 -2.25 -8.62 6.47
C ALA A 292 -3.39 -9.65 6.41
N ILE A 293 -4.53 -9.25 5.85
CA ILE A 293 -5.73 -10.09 5.74
C ILE A 293 -6.12 -10.23 4.27
N PRO A 294 -6.29 -11.47 3.75
CA PRO A 294 -6.71 -11.70 2.38
C PRO A 294 -8.22 -11.52 2.21
N VAL A 295 -8.62 -10.95 1.08
CA VAL A 295 -10.02 -10.73 0.71
C VAL A 295 -10.30 -11.09 -0.75
N TRP A 296 -11.55 -11.49 -1.01
CA TRP A 296 -12.08 -11.85 -2.33
C TRP A 296 -13.42 -11.16 -2.57
N ILE A 297 -13.83 -11.06 -3.84
CA ILE A 297 -15.12 -10.54 -4.22
C ILE A 297 -16.14 -11.68 -4.17
N THR A 298 -17.06 -11.64 -3.22
CA THR A 298 -18.23 -12.54 -3.10
C THR A 298 -19.45 -11.95 -3.80
N SER A 299 -20.45 -12.78 -4.09
CA SER A 299 -21.72 -12.33 -4.69
C SER A 299 -22.48 -11.33 -3.79
N GLY A 300 -22.39 -11.51 -2.47
CA GLY A 300 -22.99 -10.61 -1.48
C GLY A 300 -22.09 -9.44 -1.06
N LEU A 301 -20.93 -9.25 -1.71
CA LEU A 301 -19.96 -8.19 -1.41
C LEU A 301 -19.56 -8.09 0.07
N LYS A 302 -19.57 -9.23 0.76
CA LYS A 302 -19.19 -9.31 2.18
C LYS A 302 -17.68 -9.21 2.33
N LEU A 303 -17.25 -8.54 3.39
CA LEU A 303 -15.87 -8.39 3.83
C LEU A 303 -15.77 -8.69 5.33
N PRO A 304 -14.57 -8.97 5.86
CA PRO A 304 -14.35 -9.01 7.30
C PRO A 304 -14.79 -7.71 7.98
N GLU A 305 -15.49 -7.79 9.11
CA GLU A 305 -16.02 -6.62 9.83
C GLU A 305 -14.91 -5.70 10.34
N ILE A 306 -13.74 -6.25 10.65
CA ILE A 306 -12.59 -5.46 11.11
C ILE A 306 -11.96 -4.61 10.01
N LEU A 307 -12.23 -4.86 8.73
CA LEU A 307 -11.69 -4.11 7.59
C LEU A 307 -12.63 -3.01 7.06
N VAL A 308 -13.91 -3.10 7.37
CA VAL A 308 -14.93 -2.15 6.89
C VAL A 308 -15.23 -1.08 7.93
N ALA A 309 -15.96 -0.05 7.52
CA ALA A 309 -16.41 0.99 8.45
C ALA A 309 -17.46 0.45 9.43
N ASP A 310 -17.26 0.70 10.71
CA ASP A 310 -18.25 0.53 11.76
C ASP A 310 -19.29 1.66 11.77
N LYS A 311 -20.13 1.71 12.80
CA LYS A 311 -21.16 2.77 12.97
C LYS A 311 -20.57 4.17 13.14
N GLN A 312 -19.33 4.29 13.57
CA GLN A 312 -18.57 5.53 13.70
C GLN A 312 -17.83 5.90 12.40
N GLY A 313 -17.93 5.07 11.36
CA GLY A 313 -17.26 5.23 10.08
C GLY A 313 -15.81 4.78 10.08
N LYS A 314 -15.33 4.06 11.12
CA LYS A 314 -13.94 3.63 11.30
C LYS A 314 -13.75 2.14 11.07
N SER A 315 -12.58 1.74 10.59
CA SER A 315 -12.17 0.34 10.53
C SER A 315 -11.49 -0.06 11.84
N LYS A 316 -11.99 -1.09 12.50
CA LYS A 316 -11.44 -1.60 13.78
C LYS A 316 -9.95 -1.94 13.66
N LEU A 317 -9.56 -2.69 12.64
CA LEU A 317 -8.16 -3.07 12.44
C LEU A 317 -7.26 -1.86 12.27
N ASN A 318 -7.71 -0.85 11.51
CA ASN A 318 -6.96 0.40 11.35
C ASN A 318 -6.79 1.13 12.69
N ASP A 319 -7.84 1.23 13.49
CA ASP A 319 -7.80 1.91 14.79
C ASP A 319 -6.83 1.19 15.77
N TRP A 320 -6.85 -0.14 15.82
CA TRP A 320 -5.92 -0.92 16.64
C TRP A 320 -4.48 -0.69 16.20
N SER A 321 -4.23 -0.69 14.89
CA SER A 321 -2.92 -0.37 14.34
C SER A 321 -2.44 1.03 14.75
N LEU A 322 -3.33 2.04 14.72
CA LEU A 322 -3.00 3.41 15.12
C LEU A 322 -2.70 3.51 16.62
N GLN A 323 -3.35 2.73 17.47
CA GLN A 323 -3.06 2.67 18.90
C GLN A 323 -1.63 2.11 19.14
N LEU A 324 -1.27 1.00 18.48
CA LEU A 324 0.07 0.42 18.59
C LEU A 324 1.14 1.34 18.00
N LYS A 325 0.84 2.01 16.89
CA LYS A 325 1.74 2.95 16.24
C LYS A 325 2.15 4.11 17.14
N LYS A 326 1.30 4.57 18.08
CA LYS A 326 1.66 5.60 19.06
C LYS A 326 2.82 5.16 19.96
N GLN A 327 2.97 3.86 20.23
CA GLN A 327 4.10 3.33 20.98
C GLN A 327 5.39 3.28 20.14
N LEU A 328 5.24 3.10 18.82
CA LEU A 328 6.36 3.13 17.87
C LEU A 328 6.87 4.54 17.61
N PHE A 329 5.99 5.54 17.66
CA PHE A 329 6.31 6.95 17.40
C PHE A 329 5.72 7.83 18.52
N PRO A 330 6.28 7.76 19.73
CA PRO A 330 5.73 8.45 20.89
C PRO A 330 6.11 9.95 20.98
N ILE A 331 6.99 10.43 20.11
CA ILE A 331 7.44 11.82 20.10
C ILE A 331 6.47 12.64 19.22
N GLU A 332 5.61 13.44 19.85
CA GLU A 332 4.57 14.20 19.16
C GLU A 332 5.02 15.59 18.67
N ARG A 333 6.20 16.06 19.09
CA ARG A 333 6.71 17.40 18.78
C ARG A 333 7.89 17.39 17.83
N GLY A 334 8.09 18.49 17.11
CA GLY A 334 9.22 18.67 16.20
C GLY A 334 9.23 17.58 15.12
N GLU A 335 10.40 17.04 14.84
CA GLU A 335 10.62 15.97 13.85
C GLU A 335 10.38 14.56 14.45
N GLY A 336 9.55 14.43 15.48
CA GLY A 336 9.31 13.16 16.18
C GLY A 336 8.85 12.02 15.28
N ALA A 337 8.15 12.34 14.19
CA ALA A 337 7.75 11.38 13.16
C ALA A 337 8.91 10.72 12.40
N ASP A 338 10.09 11.31 12.45
CA ASP A 338 11.30 10.78 11.83
C ASP A 338 12.11 9.84 12.75
N TYR A 339 11.60 9.54 13.95
CA TYR A 339 12.29 8.69 14.94
C TYR A 339 11.36 7.58 15.43
N ILE A 340 11.79 6.33 15.21
CA ILE A 340 11.06 5.16 15.71
C ILE A 340 11.64 4.70 17.04
N ASN A 341 10.77 4.34 17.99
CA ASN A 341 11.14 3.63 19.21
C ASN A 341 11.43 2.16 18.89
N LEU A 342 12.68 1.84 18.64
CA LEU A 342 13.11 0.50 18.25
C LEU A 342 12.84 -0.51 19.37
N SER A 343 12.96 -0.12 20.65
CA SER A 343 12.67 -0.99 21.81
C SER A 343 11.20 -1.42 21.88
N ALA A 344 10.27 -0.59 21.37
CA ALA A 344 8.86 -0.97 21.26
C ALA A 344 8.59 -1.89 20.06
N LEU A 345 9.37 -1.74 18.97
CA LEU A 345 9.18 -2.50 17.74
C LEU A 345 9.78 -3.92 17.84
N LEU A 346 11.04 -4.00 18.31
CA LEU A 346 11.87 -5.22 18.31
C LEU A 346 12.64 -5.32 19.62
N THR A 347 12.71 -6.52 20.18
CA THR A 347 13.55 -6.84 21.36
C THR A 347 14.24 -8.19 21.19
N LYS A 348 15.37 -8.40 21.87
CA LYS A 348 16.10 -9.69 21.78
C LYS A 348 15.30 -10.87 22.28
N ASP A 349 14.41 -10.68 23.23
CA ASP A 349 13.49 -11.70 23.77
C ASP A 349 12.16 -11.83 23.01
N GLN A 350 12.06 -11.26 21.80
CA GLN A 350 10.93 -11.40 20.88
C GLN A 350 9.61 -10.81 21.40
N LYS A 351 9.65 -9.76 22.23
CA LYS A 351 8.46 -9.12 22.84
C LYS A 351 8.05 -7.80 22.17
N GLY A 352 8.76 -7.36 21.15
CA GLY A 352 8.43 -6.15 20.39
C GLY A 352 7.10 -6.28 19.64
N ILE A 353 6.46 -5.17 19.34
CA ILE A 353 5.14 -5.11 18.68
C ILE A 353 5.13 -5.92 17.37
N LEU A 354 6.11 -5.71 16.49
CA LEU A 354 6.17 -6.44 15.23
C LEU A 354 6.36 -7.97 15.48
N GLN A 355 7.21 -8.32 16.45
CA GLN A 355 7.48 -9.72 16.79
C GLN A 355 6.26 -10.45 17.35
N LYS A 356 5.35 -9.74 18.02
CA LYS A 356 4.07 -10.27 18.50
C LYS A 356 3.01 -10.37 17.39
N ILE A 357 3.07 -9.49 16.40
CA ILE A 357 2.15 -9.49 15.26
C ILE A 357 2.43 -10.65 14.29
N LEU A 358 3.70 -10.94 14.01
CA LEU A 358 4.09 -11.95 13.03
C LEU A 358 3.50 -13.35 13.30
N PRO A 359 3.46 -13.88 14.54
CA PRO A 359 2.81 -15.17 14.83
C PRO A 359 1.30 -15.17 14.56
N ILE A 360 0.61 -14.05 14.84
CA ILE A 360 -0.83 -13.89 14.58
C ILE A 360 -1.08 -13.94 13.06
N GLU A 361 -0.31 -13.20 12.28
CA GLU A 361 -0.42 -13.21 10.84
C GLU A 361 -0.11 -14.58 10.23
N LYS A 362 0.90 -15.28 10.76
CA LYS A 362 1.23 -16.64 10.31
C LYS A 362 0.06 -17.62 10.50
N GLN A 363 -0.74 -17.46 11.54
CA GLN A 363 -1.95 -18.27 11.71
C GLN A 363 -3.01 -17.93 10.64
N VAL A 364 -3.19 -16.66 10.31
CA VAL A 364 -4.07 -16.23 9.20
C VAL A 364 -3.61 -16.86 7.89
N GLN A 365 -2.32 -16.78 7.57
CA GLN A 365 -1.73 -17.37 6.37
C GLN A 365 -1.92 -18.90 6.33
N SER A 366 -1.67 -19.57 7.43
CA SER A 366 -1.83 -21.03 7.53
C SER A 366 -3.28 -21.46 7.34
N GLN A 367 -4.23 -20.75 7.95
CA GLN A 367 -5.65 -21.05 7.81
C GLN A 367 -6.15 -20.86 6.38
N VAL A 368 -5.75 -19.76 5.73
CA VAL A 368 -6.21 -19.45 4.37
C VAL A 368 -5.56 -20.33 3.31
N SER A 369 -4.32 -20.78 3.53
CA SER A 369 -3.59 -21.61 2.56
C SER A 369 -4.32 -22.91 2.23
N VAL A 370 -5.04 -23.49 3.20
CA VAL A 370 -5.87 -24.69 3.02
C VAL A 370 -6.99 -24.44 2.01
N TYR A 371 -7.72 -23.32 2.18
CA TYR A 371 -8.79 -22.94 1.26
C TYR A 371 -8.26 -22.58 -0.13
N GLN A 372 -7.21 -21.76 -0.20
CA GLN A 372 -6.60 -21.36 -1.48
C GLN A 372 -6.08 -22.56 -2.28
N HIS A 373 -5.43 -23.52 -1.62
CA HIS A 373 -4.98 -24.75 -2.27
C HIS A 373 -6.15 -25.51 -2.88
N LYS A 374 -7.22 -25.74 -2.11
CA LYS A 374 -8.44 -26.41 -2.57
C LYS A 374 -9.06 -25.67 -3.76
N TRP A 375 -9.31 -24.37 -3.66
CA TRP A 375 -9.96 -23.60 -4.72
C TRP A 375 -9.13 -23.56 -6.02
N ARG A 376 -7.81 -23.48 -5.92
CA ARG A 376 -6.92 -23.54 -7.08
C ARG A 376 -6.92 -24.92 -7.73
N THR A 377 -6.97 -25.98 -6.94
CA THR A 377 -7.03 -27.36 -7.45
C THR A 377 -8.38 -27.64 -8.13
N THR A 378 -9.48 -27.12 -7.59
CA THR A 378 -10.83 -27.32 -8.15
C THR A 378 -11.20 -26.32 -9.23
N GLY A 379 -10.41 -25.23 -9.39
CA GLY A 379 -10.70 -24.12 -10.29
C GLY A 379 -11.88 -23.24 -9.87
N ALA A 380 -12.43 -23.46 -8.66
CA ALA A 380 -13.61 -22.75 -8.18
C ALA A 380 -13.48 -22.33 -6.72
N ILE A 381 -13.91 -21.11 -6.42
CA ILE A 381 -14.06 -20.58 -5.07
C ILE A 381 -15.38 -21.05 -4.47
N ASP A 382 -15.35 -21.50 -3.22
CA ASP A 382 -16.54 -21.70 -2.42
C ASP A 382 -16.80 -20.45 -1.56
N GLU A 383 -17.82 -19.68 -1.92
CA GLU A 383 -18.18 -18.45 -1.18
C GLU A 383 -18.59 -18.71 0.29
N LYS A 384 -19.12 -19.89 0.61
CA LYS A 384 -19.41 -20.26 2.00
C LYS A 384 -18.14 -20.41 2.82
N GLU A 385 -17.08 -20.97 2.23
CA GLU A 385 -15.77 -21.07 2.88
C GLU A 385 -15.13 -19.69 3.07
N ILE A 386 -15.29 -18.77 2.12
CA ILE A 386 -14.85 -17.37 2.30
C ILE A 386 -15.55 -16.75 3.51
N LEU A 387 -16.87 -16.88 3.62
CA LEU A 387 -17.63 -16.32 4.74
C LEU A 387 -17.28 -16.96 6.08
N LEU A 388 -17.01 -18.27 6.10
CA LEU A 388 -16.50 -18.96 7.29
C LEU A 388 -15.13 -18.43 7.69
N PHE A 389 -14.24 -18.22 6.71
CA PHE A 389 -12.94 -17.63 6.95
C PHE A 389 -13.05 -16.18 7.47
N TYR A 390 -13.93 -15.35 6.90
CA TYR A 390 -14.13 -13.97 7.36
C TYR A 390 -14.63 -13.91 8.81
N ASN A 391 -15.62 -14.73 9.14
CA ASN A 391 -16.11 -14.84 10.53
C ASN A 391 -15.04 -15.35 11.50
N TRP A 392 -14.19 -16.25 11.05
CA TRP A 392 -13.08 -16.74 11.85
C TRP A 392 -12.03 -15.66 12.06
N VAL A 393 -11.61 -14.96 10.99
CA VAL A 393 -10.57 -13.93 11.06
C VAL A 393 -11.00 -12.76 11.96
N ASP A 394 -12.27 -12.33 11.87
CA ASP A 394 -12.81 -11.27 12.72
C ASP A 394 -12.67 -11.64 14.21
N LYS A 395 -13.09 -12.85 14.60
CA LYS A 395 -12.98 -13.34 15.98
C LYS A 395 -11.53 -13.57 16.41
N PHE A 396 -10.76 -14.26 15.58
CA PHE A 396 -9.38 -14.62 15.89
C PHE A 396 -8.49 -13.39 16.07
N ILE A 397 -8.56 -12.42 15.16
CA ILE A 397 -7.75 -11.20 15.25
C ILE A 397 -8.18 -10.35 16.44
N SER A 398 -9.49 -10.17 16.66
CA SER A 398 -9.99 -9.41 17.82
C SER A 398 -9.51 -10.02 19.13
N GLN A 399 -9.65 -11.33 19.31
CA GLN A 399 -9.17 -12.02 20.51
C GLN A 399 -7.64 -11.90 20.65
N SER A 400 -6.89 -12.10 19.55
CA SER A 400 -5.43 -12.02 19.57
C SER A 400 -4.93 -10.61 19.96
N TYR A 401 -5.58 -9.56 19.48
CA TYR A 401 -5.20 -8.19 19.84
C TYR A 401 -5.54 -7.84 21.27
N ASN A 402 -6.68 -8.32 21.78
CA ASN A 402 -7.04 -8.17 23.18
C ASN A 402 -6.01 -8.89 24.09
N ASP A 403 -5.71 -10.15 23.81
CA ASP A 403 -4.83 -10.99 24.66
C ASP A 403 -3.36 -10.56 24.60
N THR A 404 -2.91 -10.04 23.45
CA THR A 404 -1.49 -9.73 23.21
C THR A 404 -1.14 -8.29 23.55
N PHE A 405 -2.08 -7.35 23.33
CA PHE A 405 -1.81 -5.92 23.42
C PHE A 405 -2.75 -5.17 24.38
N ASP A 406 -3.64 -5.88 25.07
CA ASP A 406 -4.66 -5.29 25.97
C ASP A 406 -5.53 -4.23 25.27
N ILE A 407 -5.78 -4.42 23.97
CA ILE A 407 -6.67 -3.57 23.18
C ILE A 407 -8.10 -4.08 23.37
N GLN A 408 -8.99 -3.25 23.91
CA GLN A 408 -10.41 -3.60 24.05
C GLN A 408 -11.06 -3.71 22.66
N THR A 409 -11.29 -4.95 22.24
CA THR A 409 -11.88 -5.28 20.94
C THR A 409 -13.35 -5.67 21.15
N ASN A 410 -14.25 -4.70 21.18
CA ASN A 410 -15.69 -4.98 21.19
C ASN A 410 -16.14 -5.36 19.77
N LEU A 411 -16.35 -6.67 19.53
CA LEU A 411 -17.02 -7.20 18.33
C LEU A 411 -18.52 -7.15 18.50
#